data_12b56ef7f7cdb676470320bdb9d65925
#
_entry.id   12b56ef7f7cdb676470320bdb9d65925
#
_cell.length_a   1.000
_cell.length_b   1.000
_cell.length_c   1.000
_cell.angle_alpha   90.00
_cell.angle_beta   90.00
_cell.angle_gamma   90.00
#
_symmetry.space_group_name_H-M   'P 1'
#
loop_
_entity.id
_entity.type
_entity.pdbx_description
1 polymer ?
#
loop_
_entity_poly.entity_id
_entity_poly.type
_entity_poly.pdbx_seq_one_letter_code
_entity_poly.pdbx_strand_id
1 'polypeptide(L)'
;MIVPNRPYTYSDFTLSICSKCLRKVEAKIIYENDCVYMLKRCMHHGMEKVLISTDIPYYQLCREFIKPSEMPHRWNTPIKYGCPYDCGLCPDHEQHSCLSIVEITDVCNLQCPICYAESSPKRTTWKDLETIKRMFDTIIKNEKEADVVQISGGEPTIHPQFFEILDEAKKRSIKHLMVNTNGIRIATDEAFVKRLASYKPGFEIYLQFDSFEEETLLELRGRDLREVRQKAINHLNKYNISTTLVAVLKKGLNDHEIGKIIKWGTEQKCVRGVTFQPIQHAGRTENYDPSTERLTLSEVRQEIIKQSEFYSENDIIPVPCHPDSLAMGYALKMGGKITPLTSIIDKNVLLEGERNTIVFESDEELRNKVFKLFSLNHSPQSGFQGLKDLLCCLPKVILPSGMGYENVFRVLIMKFQDNYDLDVRSVKKSCVHFVTTDDKMIPFDTYNLFYRDDKESYLETLREEIIR
;
A
#
# COMPACT_ATOMS: atom_id res chain seq x y z
N MET A 1 8.74 47.02 21.03
CA MET A 1 9.46 46.05 20.18
C MET A 1 8.45 45.01 19.73
N ILE A 2 8.12 44.94 18.45
CA ILE A 2 7.21 43.89 17.93
C ILE A 2 8.06 42.64 17.85
N VAL A 3 7.68 41.60 18.63
CA VAL A 3 8.30 40.27 18.51
C VAL A 3 7.84 39.66 17.20
N PRO A 4 8.73 39.38 16.25
CA PRO A 4 8.32 38.83 14.98
C PRO A 4 7.75 37.40 15.16
N ASN A 5 6.48 37.18 14.87
CA ASN A 5 5.89 35.87 14.83
C ASN A 5 6.17 35.21 13.46
N ARG A 6 6.34 33.91 13.48
CA ARG A 6 6.40 33.12 12.24
C ARG A 6 4.98 32.92 11.69
N PRO A 7 4.80 32.88 10.36
CA PRO A 7 3.47 32.75 9.74
C PRO A 7 2.90 31.32 9.83
N TYR A 8 3.35 30.51 10.78
CA TYR A 8 2.90 29.13 10.95
C TYR A 8 2.82 28.72 12.42
N THR A 9 1.97 27.75 12.70
CA THR A 9 1.92 27.08 14.00
C THR A 9 2.83 25.86 14.00
N TYR A 10 3.71 25.73 15.00
CA TYR A 10 4.51 24.51 15.21
C TYR A 10 3.61 23.40 15.73
N SER A 11 3.71 22.22 15.15
CA SER A 11 2.98 21.03 15.59
C SER A 11 3.91 20.01 16.24
N ASP A 12 4.95 19.57 15.53
CA ASP A 12 5.75 18.42 15.96
C ASP A 12 7.16 18.45 15.35
N PHE A 13 8.00 17.51 15.79
CA PHE A 13 9.37 17.31 15.32
C PHE A 13 9.60 15.89 14.86
N THR A 14 10.39 15.69 13.81
CA THR A 14 10.78 14.38 13.32
C THR A 14 12.18 14.39 12.71
N LEU A 15 12.67 13.20 12.36
CA LEU A 15 13.80 13.01 11.47
C LEU A 15 13.28 12.69 10.06
N SER A 16 13.94 13.27 9.07
CA SER A 16 13.68 13.08 7.64
C SER A 16 15.00 12.92 6.89
N ILE A 17 14.95 12.97 5.58
CA ILE A 17 16.13 13.03 4.71
C ILE A 17 16.06 14.27 3.80
N CYS A 18 17.21 14.76 3.39
CA CYS A 18 17.30 15.77 2.35
C CYS A 18 16.87 15.16 1.01
N SER A 19 15.95 15.81 0.27
CA SER A 19 15.46 15.31 -1.02
C SER A 19 16.54 15.16 -2.09
N LYS A 20 17.66 15.90 -1.97
CA LYS A 20 18.74 15.93 -2.97
C LYS A 20 19.90 14.99 -2.65
N CYS A 21 20.31 14.88 -1.38
CA CYS A 21 21.48 14.09 -1.00
C CYS A 21 21.17 12.99 0.02
N LEU A 22 19.93 12.68 0.27
CA LEU A 22 19.42 11.59 1.12
C LEU A 22 20.06 11.56 2.54
N ARG A 23 20.83 12.58 2.94
CA ARG A 23 21.36 12.69 4.30
C ARG A 23 20.23 12.90 5.29
N LYS A 24 20.34 12.26 6.43
CA LYS A 24 19.41 12.43 7.54
C LYS A 24 19.43 13.87 8.02
N VAL A 25 18.27 14.47 8.19
CA VAL A 25 18.07 15.85 8.61
C VAL A 25 16.94 15.95 9.62
N GLU A 26 17.03 16.97 10.47
CA GLU A 26 15.93 17.36 11.34
C GLU A 26 14.81 18.03 10.54
N ALA A 27 13.57 17.73 10.92
CA ALA A 27 12.39 18.30 10.31
C ALA A 27 11.36 18.74 11.34
N LYS A 28 10.67 19.86 11.05
CA LYS A 28 9.53 20.36 11.82
C LYS A 28 8.26 20.13 11.04
N ILE A 29 7.23 19.66 11.72
CA ILE A 29 5.88 19.64 11.20
C ILE A 29 5.18 20.92 11.62
N ILE A 30 4.61 21.63 10.67
CA ILE A 30 3.98 22.92 10.87
C ILE A 30 2.60 22.99 10.20
N TYR A 31 1.73 23.83 10.75
CA TYR A 31 0.44 24.17 10.16
C TYR A 31 0.51 25.60 9.58
N GLU A 32 0.15 25.73 8.31
CA GLU A 32 0.15 27.00 7.59
C GLU A 32 -0.89 26.96 6.47
N ASN A 33 -1.78 27.96 6.40
CA ASN A 33 -2.83 28.07 5.39
C ASN A 33 -3.66 26.78 5.25
N ASP A 34 -4.19 26.26 6.37
CA ASP A 34 -5.00 25.04 6.48
C ASP A 34 -4.33 23.75 5.96
N CYS A 35 -3.02 23.79 5.75
CA CYS A 35 -2.20 22.67 5.30
C CYS A 35 -1.14 22.29 6.34
N VAL A 36 -0.67 21.05 6.23
CA VAL A 36 0.44 20.51 7.01
C VAL A 36 1.68 20.46 6.13
N TYR A 37 2.78 21.03 6.62
CA TYR A 37 4.05 21.00 5.91
C TYR A 37 5.15 20.42 6.79
N MET A 38 6.13 19.79 6.13
CA MET A 38 7.42 19.42 6.72
C MET A 38 8.46 20.46 6.31
N LEU A 39 9.09 21.10 7.30
CA LEU A 39 10.22 22.01 7.10
C LEU A 39 11.51 21.28 7.44
N LYS A 40 12.37 21.07 6.46
CA LYS A 40 13.67 20.40 6.57
C LYS A 40 14.80 21.38 6.34
N ARG A 41 15.94 21.16 7.01
CA ARG A 41 17.15 21.94 6.76
C ARG A 41 18.34 21.01 6.53
N CYS A 42 18.84 21.01 5.32
CA CYS A 42 20.10 20.37 4.98
C CYS A 42 21.24 21.40 5.01
N MET A 43 22.36 21.04 5.61
CA MET A 43 23.53 21.95 5.67
C MET A 43 24.13 22.23 4.27
N HIS A 44 23.93 21.32 3.31
CA HIS A 44 24.44 21.46 1.95
C HIS A 44 23.43 22.06 0.97
N HIS A 45 22.11 21.87 1.20
CA HIS A 45 21.06 22.25 0.25
C HIS A 45 20.06 23.28 0.81
N GLY A 46 20.25 23.74 2.05
CA GLY A 46 19.42 24.77 2.67
C GLY A 46 18.08 24.26 3.18
N MET A 47 17.10 25.17 3.16
CA MET A 47 15.74 24.89 3.65
C MET A 47 14.86 24.33 2.55
N GLU A 48 14.04 23.36 2.91
CA GLU A 48 13.01 22.75 2.06
C GLU A 48 11.69 22.72 2.82
N LYS A 49 10.58 23.07 2.14
CA LYS A 49 9.22 23.02 2.67
C LYS A 49 8.40 22.08 1.78
N VAL A 50 7.90 21.00 2.35
CA VAL A 50 7.18 19.94 1.64
C VAL A 50 5.76 19.83 2.16
N LEU A 51 4.77 19.82 1.27
CA LEU A 51 3.37 19.57 1.61
C LEU A 51 3.19 18.11 2.04
N ILE A 52 2.59 17.90 3.22
CA ILE A 52 2.31 16.57 3.79
C ILE A 52 0.81 16.25 3.74
N SER A 53 -0.04 17.25 4.04
CA SER A 53 -1.48 17.08 4.04
C SER A 53 -2.18 18.41 3.75
N THR A 54 -3.29 18.36 3.04
CA THR A 54 -4.21 19.48 2.79
C THR A 54 -5.39 19.48 3.78
N ASP A 55 -5.33 18.65 4.82
CA ASP A 55 -6.41 18.43 5.77
C ASP A 55 -5.81 18.27 7.18
N ILE A 56 -5.78 19.36 7.97
CA ILE A 56 -5.22 19.36 9.33
C ILE A 56 -6.04 18.45 10.25
N PRO A 57 -7.38 18.50 10.30
CA PRO A 57 -8.18 17.61 11.14
C PRO A 57 -7.91 16.12 10.85
N TYR A 58 -7.84 15.74 9.59
CA TYR A 58 -7.52 14.36 9.21
C TYR A 58 -6.10 13.97 9.60
N TYR A 59 -5.11 14.86 9.42
CA TYR A 59 -3.74 14.63 9.85
C TYR A 59 -3.65 14.41 11.36
N GLN A 60 -4.38 15.21 12.17
CA GLN A 60 -4.46 15.05 13.61
C GLN A 60 -5.12 13.72 13.99
N LEU A 61 -6.22 13.35 13.32
CA LEU A 61 -6.88 12.06 13.51
C LEU A 61 -5.90 10.89 13.29
N CYS A 62 -5.05 10.95 12.27
CA CYS A 62 -4.02 9.94 12.02
C CYS A 62 -3.02 9.83 13.18
N ARG A 63 -2.74 10.93 13.92
CA ARG A 63 -1.86 10.91 15.10
C ARG A 63 -2.53 10.32 16.33
N GLU A 64 -3.84 10.40 16.43
CA GLU A 64 -4.63 9.84 17.54
C GLU A 64 -5.05 8.39 17.27
N PHE A 65 -5.16 8.00 16.00
CA PHE A 65 -5.58 6.67 15.57
C PHE A 65 -4.38 5.74 15.40
N ILE A 66 -3.83 5.29 16.53
CA ILE A 66 -2.64 4.44 16.57
C ILE A 66 -3.01 3.09 17.19
N LYS A 67 -2.89 2.02 16.40
CA LYS A 67 -2.99 0.65 16.91
C LYS A 67 -1.73 0.31 17.73
N PRO A 68 -1.88 -0.41 18.86
CA PRO A 68 -0.73 -1.07 19.46
C PRO A 68 0.01 -1.93 18.43
N SER A 69 1.33 -1.80 18.36
CA SER A 69 2.13 -2.47 17.34
C SER A 69 2.00 -3.99 17.41
N GLU A 70 1.75 -4.61 16.26
CA GLU A 70 1.92 -6.05 16.08
C GLU A 70 3.35 -6.28 15.65
N MET A 71 4.16 -6.82 16.53
CA MET A 71 5.58 -7.05 16.29
C MET A 71 5.81 -8.29 15.42
N PRO A 72 6.87 -8.31 14.60
CA PRO A 72 7.27 -9.53 13.92
C PRO A 72 7.63 -10.61 14.93
N HIS A 73 7.44 -11.87 14.57
CA HIS A 73 7.86 -12.98 15.42
C HIS A 73 9.39 -13.01 15.63
N ARG A 74 10.14 -12.49 14.66
CA ARG A 74 11.59 -12.41 14.70
C ARG A 74 12.08 -11.16 13.99
N TRP A 75 13.00 -10.43 14.62
CA TRP A 75 13.81 -9.41 13.94
C TRP A 75 14.98 -10.05 13.20
N ASN A 76 15.26 -9.57 12.00
CA ASN A 76 16.33 -10.10 11.15
C ASN A 76 17.33 -9.05 10.67
N THR A 77 17.19 -7.81 11.11
CA THR A 77 18.06 -6.70 10.72
C THR A 77 18.71 -6.09 11.94
N PRO A 78 20.06 -6.11 12.08
CA PRO A 78 20.76 -5.45 13.17
C PRO A 78 20.74 -3.92 12.99
N ILE A 79 20.84 -3.17 14.09
CA ILE A 79 20.95 -1.71 14.10
C ILE A 79 22.41 -1.32 14.38
N LYS A 80 22.97 -0.50 13.49
CA LYS A 80 24.31 0.10 13.65
C LYS A 80 24.29 1.60 13.38
N TYR A 81 23.63 2.03 12.30
CA TYR A 81 23.56 3.44 11.86
C TYR A 81 22.19 4.07 12.12
N GLY A 82 21.20 3.25 12.46
CA GLY A 82 19.85 3.64 12.73
C GLY A 82 19.02 3.98 11.46
N CYS A 83 17.72 4.16 11.67
CA CYS A 83 16.79 4.47 10.59
C CYS A 83 17.14 5.82 9.91
N PRO A 84 17.05 5.90 8.54
CA PRO A 84 16.61 4.88 7.59
C PRO A 84 17.75 4.03 6.99
N TYR A 85 18.96 4.07 7.53
CA TYR A 85 20.14 3.47 6.93
C TYR A 85 20.39 2.00 7.32
N ASP A 86 19.73 1.50 8.38
CA ASP A 86 19.64 0.07 8.73
C ASP A 86 18.18 -0.38 8.63
N CYS A 87 17.58 -0.21 7.43
CA CYS A 87 16.18 -0.56 7.27
C CYS A 87 15.93 -2.05 7.12
N GLY A 88 14.85 -2.48 7.77
CA GLY A 88 14.37 -3.86 7.77
C GLY A 88 13.54 -4.13 9.02
N LEU A 89 13.18 -5.39 9.24
CA LEU A 89 12.59 -5.82 10.51
C LEU A 89 13.68 -5.82 11.60
N CYS A 90 13.92 -4.64 12.16
CA CYS A 90 14.91 -4.39 13.20
C CYS A 90 14.21 -4.11 14.54
N PRO A 91 14.93 -4.12 15.69
CA PRO A 91 14.32 -3.84 17.01
C PRO A 91 13.64 -2.46 17.15
N ASP A 92 13.98 -1.49 16.27
CA ASP A 92 13.33 -0.17 16.24
C ASP A 92 12.10 -0.15 15.31
N HIS A 93 11.82 -1.22 14.57
CA HIS A 93 10.65 -1.32 13.72
C HIS A 93 9.43 -1.69 14.54
N GLU A 94 8.35 -0.94 14.40
CA GLU A 94 7.19 -0.95 15.28
C GLU A 94 6.00 -1.73 14.69
N GLN A 95 6.19 -2.46 13.57
CA GLN A 95 5.12 -3.21 12.91
C GLN A 95 5.64 -4.46 12.22
N HIS A 96 4.83 -5.52 12.18
CA HIS A 96 5.13 -6.72 11.40
C HIS A 96 4.84 -6.49 9.89
N SER A 97 5.18 -7.48 9.04
CA SER A 97 4.93 -7.39 7.61
C SER A 97 3.49 -7.82 7.26
N CYS A 98 2.57 -6.86 7.15
CA CYS A 98 1.21 -7.13 6.70
C CYS A 98 1.17 -7.55 5.22
N LEU A 99 2.08 -7.00 4.41
CA LEU A 99 2.25 -7.33 3.00
C LEU A 99 3.73 -7.55 2.69
N SER A 100 4.09 -8.77 2.36
CA SER A 100 5.44 -9.15 1.94
C SER A 100 5.51 -9.26 0.41
N ILE A 101 6.37 -8.47 -0.24
CA ILE A 101 6.54 -8.44 -1.68
C ILE A 101 7.75 -9.29 -2.07
N VAL A 102 7.51 -10.29 -2.92
CA VAL A 102 8.53 -11.16 -3.49
C VAL A 102 8.66 -10.85 -4.97
N GLU A 103 9.72 -10.12 -5.34
CA GLU A 103 10.03 -9.86 -6.74
C GLU A 103 10.78 -11.06 -7.33
N ILE A 104 10.16 -11.73 -8.31
CA ILE A 104 10.70 -12.96 -8.91
C ILE A 104 11.52 -12.70 -10.18
N THR A 105 11.42 -11.51 -10.74
CA THR A 105 12.14 -11.08 -11.94
C THR A 105 12.19 -9.56 -12.03
N ASP A 106 13.19 -9.01 -12.71
CA ASP A 106 13.23 -7.61 -13.13
C ASP A 106 12.80 -7.43 -14.62
N VAL A 107 12.59 -8.55 -15.32
CA VAL A 107 12.12 -8.55 -16.72
C VAL A 107 10.65 -8.18 -16.79
N CYS A 108 10.29 -7.31 -17.72
CA CYS A 108 8.91 -6.92 -17.96
C CYS A 108 8.65 -6.87 -19.49
N ASN A 109 7.43 -7.19 -19.90
CA ASN A 109 6.97 -7.03 -21.28
C ASN A 109 6.48 -5.61 -21.60
N LEU A 110 6.63 -4.67 -20.65
CA LEU A 110 6.42 -3.23 -20.79
C LEU A 110 7.67 -2.45 -20.38
N GLN A 111 7.78 -1.21 -20.87
CA GLN A 111 8.77 -0.24 -20.42
C GLN A 111 8.05 1.05 -20.02
N CYS A 112 7.38 0.99 -18.85
CA CYS A 112 6.56 2.09 -18.37
C CYS A 112 7.40 3.33 -18.06
N PRO A 113 6.99 4.54 -18.48
CA PRO A 113 7.64 5.80 -18.07
C PRO A 113 7.66 6.00 -16.55
N ILE A 114 6.63 5.51 -15.86
CA ILE A 114 6.56 5.52 -14.39
C ILE A 114 6.68 4.08 -13.87
N CYS A 115 7.82 3.76 -13.24
CA CYS A 115 8.09 2.41 -12.72
C CYS A 115 9.13 2.44 -11.59
N TYR A 116 8.70 2.22 -10.35
CA TYR A 116 9.60 2.19 -9.19
C TYR A 116 10.69 1.12 -9.28
N ALA A 117 10.41 0.01 -10.00
CA ALA A 117 11.33 -1.11 -10.17
C ALA A 117 12.27 -0.97 -11.38
N GLU A 118 12.10 0.08 -12.20
CA GLU A 118 12.86 0.29 -13.45
C GLU A 118 12.87 -0.91 -14.39
N SER A 119 11.87 -1.76 -14.30
CA SER A 119 11.75 -2.97 -15.09
C SER A 119 11.53 -2.66 -16.57
N SER A 120 11.98 -3.55 -17.44
CA SER A 120 11.85 -3.40 -18.89
C SER A 120 12.11 -4.73 -19.62
N PRO A 121 11.82 -4.81 -20.93
CA PRO A 121 12.23 -5.97 -21.76
C PRO A 121 13.74 -6.14 -21.91
N LYS A 122 14.53 -5.12 -21.54
CA LYS A 122 16.01 -5.16 -21.62
C LYS A 122 16.66 -5.73 -20.36
N ARG A 123 15.92 -5.83 -19.27
CA ARG A 123 16.38 -6.50 -18.05
C ARG A 123 16.45 -8.01 -18.28
N THR A 124 17.29 -8.71 -17.55
CA THR A 124 17.59 -10.12 -17.81
C THR A 124 17.57 -11.02 -16.58
N THR A 125 17.26 -10.47 -15.40
CA THR A 125 17.34 -11.22 -14.14
C THR A 125 16.07 -12.02 -13.93
N TRP A 126 16.20 -13.33 -13.88
CA TRP A 126 15.20 -14.27 -13.43
C TRP A 126 15.71 -14.93 -12.14
N LYS A 127 14.99 -14.76 -11.05
CA LYS A 127 15.37 -15.47 -9.83
C LYS A 127 15.02 -16.95 -9.98
N ASP A 128 15.95 -17.84 -9.66
CA ASP A 128 15.68 -19.27 -9.67
C ASP A 128 14.74 -19.68 -8.54
N LEU A 129 14.13 -20.85 -8.70
CA LEU A 129 13.11 -21.35 -7.78
C LEU A 129 13.64 -21.53 -6.35
N GLU A 130 14.92 -21.93 -6.19
CA GLU A 130 15.53 -22.15 -4.87
C GLU A 130 15.74 -20.81 -4.13
N THR A 131 16.15 -19.77 -4.85
CA THR A 131 16.22 -18.41 -4.29
C THR A 131 14.85 -17.92 -3.84
N ILE A 132 13.80 -18.12 -4.67
CA ILE A 132 12.44 -17.71 -4.34
C ILE A 132 11.90 -18.49 -3.13
N LYS A 133 12.17 -19.80 -3.05
CA LYS A 133 11.82 -20.61 -1.86
C LYS A 133 12.45 -20.05 -0.58
N ARG A 134 13.76 -19.68 -0.61
CA ARG A 134 14.42 -19.04 0.55
C ARG A 134 13.75 -17.72 0.92
N MET A 135 13.35 -16.90 -0.05
CA MET A 135 12.61 -15.65 0.21
C MET A 135 11.28 -15.94 0.92
N PHE A 136 10.51 -16.95 0.48
CA PHE A 136 9.30 -17.38 1.20
C PHE A 136 9.61 -17.89 2.60
N ASP A 137 10.67 -18.68 2.77
CA ASP A 137 11.08 -19.20 4.08
C ASP A 137 11.50 -18.07 5.03
N THR A 138 12.11 -17.01 4.50
CA THR A 138 12.42 -15.79 5.27
C THR A 138 11.15 -15.11 5.80
N ILE A 139 10.10 -15.00 4.99
CA ILE A 139 8.81 -14.48 5.46
C ILE A 139 8.29 -15.34 6.62
N ILE A 140 8.21 -16.64 6.44
CA ILE A 140 7.66 -17.56 7.46
C ILE A 140 8.50 -17.57 8.73
N LYS A 141 9.83 -17.45 8.63
CA LYS A 141 10.71 -17.34 9.82
C LYS A 141 10.41 -16.08 10.63
N ASN A 142 10.07 -14.97 9.96
CA ASN A 142 9.83 -13.68 10.63
C ASN A 142 8.39 -13.51 11.11
N GLU A 143 7.41 -14.07 10.40
CA GLU A 143 5.99 -13.86 10.66
C GLU A 143 5.27 -15.10 11.25
N LYS A 144 5.87 -16.32 11.21
CA LYS A 144 5.24 -17.62 11.42
C LYS A 144 4.15 -17.95 10.41
N GLU A 145 3.17 -17.09 10.30
CA GLU A 145 2.08 -17.14 9.34
C GLU A 145 2.00 -15.78 8.64
N ALA A 146 2.24 -15.77 7.34
CA ALA A 146 2.21 -14.54 6.56
C ALA A 146 0.76 -14.15 6.24
N ASP A 147 0.42 -12.88 6.43
CA ASP A 147 -0.92 -12.39 6.09
C ASP A 147 -1.11 -12.30 4.58
N VAL A 148 -0.34 -11.47 3.91
CA VAL A 148 -0.38 -11.33 2.46
C VAL A 148 1.03 -11.46 1.89
N VAL A 149 1.20 -12.35 0.91
CA VAL A 149 2.40 -12.42 0.09
C VAL A 149 2.06 -12.04 -1.34
N GLN A 150 2.73 -11.01 -1.86
CA GLN A 150 2.54 -10.55 -3.22
C GLN A 150 3.70 -10.98 -4.11
N ILE A 151 3.39 -11.78 -5.13
CA ILE A 151 4.33 -12.10 -6.20
C ILE A 151 4.37 -10.93 -7.16
N SER A 152 5.56 -10.36 -7.35
CA SER A 152 5.79 -9.13 -8.10
C SER A 152 7.13 -9.17 -8.86
N GLY A 153 7.61 -8.01 -9.25
CA GLY A 153 8.85 -7.82 -10.00
C GLY A 153 8.61 -6.91 -11.20
N GLY A 154 9.18 -7.25 -12.36
CA GLY A 154 8.80 -6.64 -13.62
C GLY A 154 7.38 -7.07 -13.99
N GLU A 155 7.24 -8.16 -14.74
CA GLU A 155 5.96 -8.81 -14.97
C GLU A 155 6.07 -10.29 -14.52
N PRO A 156 5.54 -10.66 -13.36
CA PRO A 156 5.73 -12.00 -12.82
C PRO A 156 5.10 -13.10 -13.67
N THR A 157 4.01 -12.82 -14.39
CA THR A 157 3.29 -13.83 -15.18
C THR A 157 4.08 -14.35 -16.38
N ILE A 158 5.15 -13.67 -16.81
CA ILE A 158 6.02 -14.16 -17.88
C ILE A 158 7.19 -15.02 -17.35
N HIS A 159 7.33 -15.18 -16.02
CA HIS A 159 8.39 -16.03 -15.47
C HIS A 159 8.24 -17.47 -15.93
N PRO A 160 9.31 -18.15 -16.42
CA PRO A 160 9.22 -19.52 -16.93
C PRO A 160 8.63 -20.54 -15.93
N GLN A 161 8.96 -20.37 -14.66
CA GLN A 161 8.51 -21.23 -13.55
C GLN A 161 7.39 -20.58 -12.70
N PHE A 162 6.55 -19.74 -13.32
CA PHE A 162 5.55 -18.96 -12.58
C PHE A 162 4.60 -19.83 -11.75
N PHE A 163 4.10 -20.92 -12.31
CA PHE A 163 3.16 -21.78 -11.59
C PHE A 163 3.84 -22.61 -10.50
N GLU A 164 5.07 -23.07 -10.73
CA GLU A 164 5.87 -23.75 -9.72
C GLU A 164 6.12 -22.83 -8.51
N ILE A 165 6.33 -21.52 -8.76
CA ILE A 165 6.47 -20.51 -7.72
C ILE A 165 5.16 -20.38 -6.92
N LEU A 166 4.00 -20.33 -7.57
CA LEU A 166 2.71 -20.29 -6.87
C LEU A 166 2.47 -21.57 -6.06
N ASP A 167 2.83 -22.73 -6.62
CA ASP A 167 2.71 -24.02 -5.95
C ASP A 167 3.59 -24.05 -4.68
N GLU A 168 4.82 -23.51 -4.75
CA GLU A 168 5.70 -23.39 -3.59
C GLU A 168 5.18 -22.42 -2.54
N ALA A 169 4.60 -21.27 -2.95
CA ALA A 169 3.97 -20.35 -2.02
C ALA A 169 2.79 -21.00 -1.27
N LYS A 170 1.95 -21.75 -1.98
CA LYS A 170 0.78 -22.44 -1.38
C LYS A 170 1.13 -23.60 -0.43
N LYS A 171 2.36 -24.09 -0.44
CA LYS A 171 2.84 -25.11 0.54
C LYS A 171 3.19 -24.49 1.90
N ARG A 172 3.27 -23.18 1.99
CA ARG A 172 3.66 -22.44 3.19
C ARG A 172 2.46 -21.84 3.91
N SER A 173 2.65 -21.45 5.16
CA SER A 173 1.62 -20.78 5.97
C SER A 173 1.44 -19.33 5.51
N ILE A 174 0.79 -19.17 4.35
CA ILE A 174 0.43 -17.89 3.75
C ILE A 174 -1.09 -17.83 3.66
N LYS A 175 -1.70 -16.88 4.37
CA LYS A 175 -3.17 -16.71 4.39
C LYS A 175 -3.70 -16.28 3.04
N HIS A 176 -3.02 -15.32 2.41
CA HIS A 176 -3.44 -14.73 1.15
C HIS A 176 -2.27 -14.54 0.18
N LEU A 177 -2.38 -15.16 -0.98
CA LEU A 177 -1.41 -15.04 -2.07
C LEU A 177 -1.95 -14.08 -3.13
N MET A 178 -1.17 -13.07 -3.48
CA MET A 178 -1.53 -12.03 -4.43
C MET A 178 -0.53 -12.02 -5.59
N VAL A 179 -1.00 -11.76 -6.81
CA VAL A 179 -0.15 -11.58 -8.00
C VAL A 179 -0.34 -10.19 -8.56
N ASN A 180 0.72 -9.39 -8.53
CA ASN A 180 0.76 -8.06 -9.15
C ASN A 180 1.10 -8.20 -10.63
N THR A 181 0.21 -7.78 -11.53
CA THR A 181 0.38 -7.98 -12.98
C THR A 181 -0.18 -6.83 -13.80
N ASN A 182 0.44 -6.60 -14.95
CA ASN A 182 -0.08 -5.67 -15.96
C ASN A 182 -1.27 -6.24 -16.75
N GLY A 183 -1.61 -7.52 -16.57
CA GLY A 183 -2.79 -8.16 -17.12
C GLY A 183 -2.71 -8.61 -18.58
N ILE A 184 -1.60 -8.40 -19.28
CA ILE A 184 -1.47 -8.76 -20.71
C ILE A 184 -1.67 -10.27 -20.91
N ARG A 185 -1.02 -11.11 -20.11
CA ARG A 185 -1.17 -12.56 -20.21
C ARG A 185 -2.58 -13.02 -19.83
N ILE A 186 -3.19 -12.39 -18.84
CA ILE A 186 -4.59 -12.67 -18.46
C ILE A 186 -5.54 -12.35 -19.62
N ALA A 187 -5.30 -11.27 -20.36
CA ALA A 187 -6.12 -10.86 -21.50
C ALA A 187 -5.99 -11.80 -22.72
N THR A 188 -4.84 -12.46 -22.88
CA THR A 188 -4.49 -13.19 -24.12
C THR A 188 -4.51 -14.71 -23.97
N ASP A 189 -4.48 -15.23 -22.73
CA ASP A 189 -4.37 -16.69 -22.45
C ASP A 189 -5.44 -17.12 -21.43
N GLU A 190 -6.57 -17.56 -21.95
CA GLU A 190 -7.68 -18.02 -21.10
C GLU A 190 -7.33 -19.31 -20.35
N ALA A 191 -6.50 -20.20 -20.92
CA ALA A 191 -6.07 -21.43 -20.25
C ALA A 191 -5.22 -21.11 -19.02
N PHE A 192 -4.36 -20.07 -19.11
CA PHE A 192 -3.62 -19.52 -17.98
C PHE A 192 -4.56 -19.04 -16.87
N VAL A 193 -5.62 -18.29 -17.21
CA VAL A 193 -6.61 -17.80 -16.24
C VAL A 193 -7.39 -18.94 -15.57
N LYS A 194 -7.76 -19.96 -16.33
CA LYS A 194 -8.40 -21.19 -15.80
C LYS A 194 -7.49 -21.87 -14.76
N ARG A 195 -6.18 -21.95 -15.02
CA ARG A 195 -5.22 -22.50 -14.05
C ARG A 195 -5.08 -21.59 -12.82
N LEU A 196 -5.05 -20.25 -12.98
CA LEU A 196 -5.06 -19.33 -11.84
C LEU A 196 -6.27 -19.54 -10.92
N ALA A 197 -7.43 -19.85 -11.47
CA ALA A 197 -8.63 -20.10 -10.68
C ALA A 197 -8.51 -21.29 -9.73
N SER A 198 -7.61 -22.25 -9.98
CA SER A 198 -7.39 -23.38 -9.08
C SER A 198 -6.65 -23.02 -7.77
N TYR A 199 -6.06 -21.83 -7.69
CA TYR A 199 -5.38 -21.36 -6.46
C TYR A 199 -6.34 -20.77 -5.42
N LYS A 200 -7.62 -20.60 -5.76
CA LYS A 200 -8.65 -20.22 -4.78
C LYS A 200 -8.85 -21.34 -3.74
N PRO A 201 -9.22 -21.02 -2.51
CA PRO A 201 -9.37 -19.71 -1.88
C PRO A 201 -8.04 -19.09 -1.45
N GLY A 202 -8.09 -17.83 -0.96
CA GLY A 202 -6.89 -17.13 -0.50
C GLY A 202 -5.94 -16.77 -1.66
N PHE A 203 -6.52 -16.37 -2.81
CA PHE A 203 -5.78 -15.96 -4.00
C PHE A 203 -6.44 -14.75 -4.66
N GLU A 204 -5.64 -13.75 -5.06
CA GLU A 204 -6.12 -12.52 -5.64
C GLU A 204 -5.17 -11.99 -6.73
N ILE A 205 -5.74 -11.37 -7.75
CA ILE A 205 -5.03 -10.61 -8.77
C ILE A 205 -5.01 -9.14 -8.38
N TYR A 206 -3.83 -8.55 -8.32
CA TYR A 206 -3.58 -7.13 -8.14
C TYR A 206 -3.29 -6.53 -9.52
N LEU A 207 -4.37 -6.08 -10.20
CA LEU A 207 -4.34 -5.72 -11.61
C LEU A 207 -4.02 -4.23 -11.78
N GLN A 208 -2.91 -3.94 -12.44
CA GLN A 208 -2.56 -2.57 -12.83
C GLN A 208 -3.61 -2.04 -13.82
N PHE A 209 -4.42 -1.06 -13.41
CA PHE A 209 -5.56 -0.56 -14.18
C PHE A 209 -5.36 0.87 -14.67
N ASP A 210 -5.06 1.78 -13.77
CA ASP A 210 -4.68 3.20 -13.89
C ASP A 210 -5.75 4.15 -14.43
N SER A 211 -6.34 3.89 -15.60
CA SER A 211 -7.20 4.87 -16.29
C SER A 211 -8.07 4.23 -17.37
N PHE A 212 -9.11 4.93 -17.79
CA PHE A 212 -9.91 4.64 -19.00
C PHE A 212 -9.45 5.47 -20.21
N GLU A 213 -8.50 6.38 -20.05
CA GLU A 213 -8.05 7.32 -21.06
C GLU A 213 -6.75 6.86 -21.70
N GLU A 214 -6.69 6.95 -23.05
CA GLU A 214 -5.52 6.54 -23.82
C GLU A 214 -4.28 7.36 -23.47
N GLU A 215 -4.43 8.69 -23.44
CA GLU A 215 -3.34 9.61 -23.14
C GLU A 215 -2.70 9.35 -21.79
N THR A 216 -3.53 9.11 -20.78
CA THR A 216 -3.08 8.74 -19.45
C THR A 216 -2.30 7.43 -19.43
N LEU A 217 -2.80 6.40 -20.14
CA LEU A 217 -2.09 5.12 -20.24
C LEU A 217 -0.79 5.22 -21.01
N LEU A 218 -0.73 6.05 -22.05
CA LEU A 218 0.51 6.33 -22.77
C LEU A 218 1.53 7.02 -21.85
N GLU A 219 1.11 8.01 -21.07
CA GLU A 219 1.99 8.72 -20.13
C GLU A 219 2.49 7.85 -18.97
N LEU A 220 1.63 7.04 -18.36
CA LEU A 220 2.00 6.19 -17.23
C LEU A 220 2.66 4.88 -17.64
N ARG A 221 2.22 4.27 -18.75
CA ARG A 221 2.59 2.90 -19.14
C ARG A 221 3.33 2.80 -20.46
N GLY A 222 3.37 3.88 -21.27
CA GLY A 222 3.97 3.90 -22.59
C GLY A 222 3.19 3.12 -23.66
N ARG A 223 1.95 2.72 -23.34
CA ARG A 223 1.11 1.92 -24.23
C ARG A 223 -0.37 2.08 -23.87
N ASP A 224 -1.24 2.14 -24.88
CA ASP A 224 -2.67 1.99 -24.69
C ASP A 224 -3.00 0.55 -24.26
N LEU A 225 -3.58 0.41 -23.07
CA LEU A 225 -3.90 -0.87 -22.46
C LEU A 225 -5.42 -1.02 -22.19
N ARG A 226 -6.26 -0.13 -22.71
CA ARG A 226 -7.72 -0.15 -22.47
C ARG A 226 -8.36 -1.48 -22.87
N GLU A 227 -8.05 -1.95 -24.07
CA GLU A 227 -8.56 -3.23 -24.57
C GLU A 227 -8.01 -4.43 -23.77
N VAL A 228 -6.72 -4.38 -23.40
CA VAL A 228 -6.10 -5.39 -22.54
C VAL A 228 -6.80 -5.47 -21.18
N ARG A 229 -7.08 -4.32 -20.55
CA ARG A 229 -7.78 -4.24 -19.25
C ARG A 229 -9.19 -4.86 -19.36
N GLN A 230 -9.93 -4.49 -20.40
CA GLN A 230 -11.29 -5.00 -20.60
C GLN A 230 -11.30 -6.53 -20.81
N LYS A 231 -10.41 -7.06 -21.65
CA LYS A 231 -10.29 -8.51 -21.88
C LYS A 231 -9.85 -9.24 -20.60
N ALA A 232 -8.90 -8.71 -19.86
CA ALA A 232 -8.43 -9.28 -18.60
C ALA A 232 -9.57 -9.36 -17.59
N ILE A 233 -10.34 -8.31 -17.40
CA ILE A 233 -11.50 -8.29 -16.48
C ILE A 233 -12.58 -9.25 -16.94
N ASN A 234 -12.85 -9.38 -18.24
CA ASN A 234 -13.82 -10.35 -18.77
C ASN A 234 -13.43 -11.79 -18.39
N HIS A 235 -12.16 -12.16 -18.54
CA HIS A 235 -11.66 -13.47 -18.13
C HIS A 235 -11.72 -13.66 -16.60
N LEU A 236 -11.31 -12.65 -15.82
CA LEU A 236 -11.37 -12.71 -14.36
C LEU A 236 -12.81 -12.81 -13.84
N ASN A 237 -13.76 -12.11 -14.46
CA ASN A 237 -15.19 -12.22 -14.17
C ASN A 237 -15.73 -13.64 -14.47
N LYS A 238 -15.34 -14.22 -15.62
CA LYS A 238 -15.75 -15.57 -16.03
C LYS A 238 -15.38 -16.63 -15.00
N TYR A 239 -14.18 -16.55 -14.44
CA TYR A 239 -13.68 -17.49 -13.43
C TYR A 239 -13.88 -17.04 -11.99
N ASN A 240 -14.47 -15.85 -11.79
CA ASN A 240 -14.68 -15.21 -10.49
C ASN A 240 -13.42 -15.23 -9.61
N ILE A 241 -12.30 -14.76 -10.17
CA ILE A 241 -11.04 -14.64 -9.43
C ILE A 241 -11.03 -13.28 -8.74
N SER A 242 -10.85 -13.27 -7.42
CA SER A 242 -10.73 -12.03 -6.65
C SER A 242 -9.70 -11.09 -7.27
N THR A 243 -10.09 -9.85 -7.50
CA THR A 243 -9.27 -8.86 -8.18
C THR A 243 -9.36 -7.53 -7.46
N THR A 244 -8.21 -6.92 -7.20
CA THR A 244 -8.10 -5.51 -6.82
C THR A 244 -7.56 -4.72 -8.01
N LEU A 245 -8.26 -3.66 -8.41
CA LEU A 245 -7.76 -2.72 -9.40
C LEU A 245 -6.74 -1.79 -8.75
N VAL A 246 -5.65 -1.52 -9.44
CA VAL A 246 -4.61 -0.61 -8.97
C VAL A 246 -4.51 0.57 -9.92
N ALA A 247 -4.64 1.77 -9.39
CA ALA A 247 -4.46 2.99 -10.14
C ALA A 247 -3.31 3.81 -9.56
N VAL A 248 -2.22 3.92 -10.33
CA VAL A 248 -1.16 4.89 -10.04
C VAL A 248 -1.71 6.28 -10.35
N LEU A 249 -1.62 7.20 -9.39
CA LEU A 249 -2.18 8.54 -9.51
C LEU A 249 -1.10 9.60 -9.69
N LYS A 250 -1.27 10.43 -10.70
CA LYS A 250 -0.52 11.65 -10.97
C LYS A 250 -1.48 12.85 -10.92
N LYS A 251 -1.13 13.87 -10.15
CA LYS A 251 -1.95 15.07 -10.00
C LYS A 251 -2.19 15.77 -11.34
N GLY A 252 -3.45 16.08 -11.62
CA GLY A 252 -3.88 16.73 -12.86
C GLY A 252 -3.89 15.81 -14.08
N LEU A 253 -3.55 14.52 -13.94
CA LEU A 253 -3.59 13.56 -15.05
C LEU A 253 -4.81 12.63 -14.95
N ASN A 254 -4.92 11.86 -13.86
CA ASN A 254 -5.99 10.87 -13.67
C ASN A 254 -6.66 10.90 -12.30
N ASP A 255 -6.37 11.88 -11.49
CA ASP A 255 -7.05 12.12 -10.21
C ASP A 255 -8.55 12.44 -10.38
N HIS A 256 -8.96 12.92 -11.54
CA HIS A 256 -10.37 13.16 -11.90
C HIS A 256 -11.14 11.86 -12.24
N GLU A 257 -10.48 10.73 -12.46
CA GLU A 257 -11.10 9.44 -12.78
C GLU A 257 -11.39 8.56 -11.55
N ILE A 258 -11.00 8.98 -10.36
CA ILE A 258 -11.11 8.20 -9.11
C ILE A 258 -12.53 7.66 -8.91
N GLY A 259 -13.55 8.50 -8.97
CA GLY A 259 -14.95 8.08 -8.82
C GLY A 259 -15.42 7.14 -9.91
N LYS A 260 -15.01 7.36 -11.16
CA LYS A 260 -15.32 6.50 -12.30
C LYS A 260 -14.71 5.10 -12.14
N ILE A 261 -13.47 5.03 -11.68
CA ILE A 261 -12.79 3.74 -11.42
C ILE A 261 -13.48 2.97 -10.30
N ILE A 262 -13.84 3.64 -9.21
CA ILE A 262 -14.58 3.05 -8.10
C ILE A 262 -15.92 2.49 -8.59
N LYS A 263 -16.72 3.32 -9.25
CA LYS A 263 -18.04 2.94 -9.78
C LYS A 263 -17.94 1.72 -10.70
N TRP A 264 -17.09 1.80 -11.71
CA TRP A 264 -16.88 0.69 -12.63
C TRP A 264 -16.41 -0.60 -11.92
N GLY A 265 -15.51 -0.47 -10.94
CA GLY A 265 -15.04 -1.60 -10.14
C GLY A 265 -16.17 -2.28 -9.35
N THR A 266 -17.14 -1.53 -8.83
CA THR A 266 -18.29 -2.11 -8.11
C THR A 266 -19.21 -2.90 -9.02
N GLU A 267 -19.25 -2.61 -10.31
CA GLU A 267 -20.07 -3.29 -11.32
C GLU A 267 -19.45 -4.63 -11.76
N GLN A 268 -18.15 -4.83 -11.52
CA GLN A 268 -17.46 -6.06 -11.93
C GLN A 268 -17.61 -7.16 -10.85
N LYS A 269 -18.03 -8.36 -11.29
CA LYS A 269 -18.22 -9.49 -10.37
C LYS A 269 -16.92 -9.88 -9.65
N CYS A 270 -15.79 -9.92 -10.35
CA CYS A 270 -14.50 -10.34 -9.79
C CYS A 270 -13.83 -9.26 -8.92
N VAL A 271 -14.20 -7.99 -9.06
CA VAL A 271 -13.50 -6.88 -8.37
C VAL A 271 -13.97 -6.76 -6.92
N ARG A 272 -13.02 -6.86 -6.00
CA ARG A 272 -13.20 -6.76 -4.54
C ARG A 272 -12.71 -5.44 -3.99
N GLY A 273 -12.03 -4.64 -4.79
CA GLY A 273 -11.57 -3.33 -4.35
C GLY A 273 -10.78 -2.58 -5.41
N VAL A 274 -10.46 -1.36 -5.04
CA VAL A 274 -9.58 -0.46 -5.80
C VAL A 274 -8.51 0.06 -4.85
N THR A 275 -7.26 0.06 -5.29
CA THR A 275 -6.15 0.69 -4.58
C THR A 275 -5.65 1.88 -5.40
N PHE A 276 -5.64 3.06 -4.79
CA PHE A 276 -5.07 4.28 -5.36
C PHE A 276 -3.67 4.50 -4.80
N GLN A 277 -2.69 4.61 -5.69
CA GLN A 277 -1.28 4.76 -5.34
C GLN A 277 -0.73 6.07 -5.95
N PRO A 278 -0.63 7.15 -5.18
CA PRO A 278 0.15 8.32 -5.63
C PRO A 278 1.56 7.90 -6.04
N ILE A 279 2.10 8.54 -7.09
CA ILE A 279 3.46 8.25 -7.56
C ILE A 279 4.45 8.49 -6.41
N GLN A 280 5.27 7.47 -6.10
CA GLN A 280 6.48 7.60 -5.32
C GLN A 280 7.61 8.08 -6.24
N HIS A 281 8.32 9.14 -5.88
CA HIS A 281 9.51 9.59 -6.60
C HIS A 281 10.68 8.63 -6.36
N ALA A 282 10.64 7.49 -7.04
CA ALA A 282 11.64 6.44 -6.99
C ALA A 282 11.69 5.66 -8.30
N GLY A 283 12.86 5.15 -8.66
CA GLY A 283 13.07 4.45 -9.92
C GLY A 283 12.89 5.36 -11.14
N ARG A 284 12.28 4.84 -12.19
CA ARG A 284 11.98 5.62 -13.40
C ARG A 284 10.72 6.45 -13.19
N THR A 285 10.86 7.77 -13.31
CA THR A 285 9.79 8.76 -13.16
C THR A 285 9.90 9.80 -14.29
N GLU A 286 9.78 9.33 -15.55
CA GLU A 286 9.82 10.18 -16.72
C GLU A 286 8.61 11.12 -16.73
N ASN A 287 8.83 12.37 -17.14
CA ASN A 287 7.78 13.40 -17.23
C ASN A 287 7.00 13.62 -15.92
N TYR A 288 7.67 13.50 -14.78
CA TYR A 288 7.09 13.71 -13.45
C TYR A 288 7.85 14.77 -12.67
N ASP A 289 7.17 15.87 -12.33
CA ASP A 289 7.69 16.91 -11.46
C ASP A 289 7.11 16.74 -10.03
N PRO A 290 7.89 16.23 -9.09
CA PRO A 290 7.42 16.03 -7.72
C PRO A 290 7.06 17.31 -6.97
N SER A 291 7.45 18.49 -7.47
CA SER A 291 7.10 19.77 -6.85
C SER A 291 5.66 20.21 -7.12
N THR A 292 5.08 19.77 -8.24
CA THR A 292 3.76 20.20 -8.72
C THR A 292 2.77 19.04 -8.87
N GLU A 293 3.27 17.84 -9.16
CA GLU A 293 2.44 16.69 -9.57
C GLU A 293 2.29 15.62 -8.47
N ARG A 294 2.90 15.81 -7.28
CA ARG A 294 2.69 14.93 -6.13
C ARG A 294 1.28 15.07 -5.58
N LEU A 295 0.70 13.93 -5.20
CA LEU A 295 -0.54 13.86 -4.44
C LEU A 295 -0.24 13.41 -3.01
N THR A 296 -0.82 14.11 -2.05
CA THR A 296 -0.86 13.68 -0.65
C THR A 296 -1.98 12.66 -0.45
N LEU A 297 -1.89 11.88 0.63
CA LEU A 297 -2.97 10.96 1.02
C LEU A 297 -4.30 11.70 1.21
N SER A 298 -4.26 12.89 1.83
CA SER A 298 -5.45 13.71 2.07
C SER A 298 -6.11 14.22 0.79
N GLU A 299 -5.32 14.60 -0.24
CA GLU A 299 -5.88 15.00 -1.55
C GLU A 299 -6.60 13.83 -2.21
N VAL A 300 -5.99 12.63 -2.24
CA VAL A 300 -6.65 11.44 -2.80
C VAL A 300 -7.92 11.09 -2.02
N ARG A 301 -7.87 11.20 -0.69
CA ARG A 301 -9.05 10.99 0.16
C ARG A 301 -10.17 11.97 -0.18
N GLN A 302 -9.86 13.25 -0.33
CA GLN A 302 -10.82 14.28 -0.69
C GLN A 302 -11.43 14.03 -2.08
N GLU A 303 -10.63 13.62 -3.06
CA GLU A 303 -11.14 13.28 -4.39
C GLU A 303 -12.01 12.02 -4.38
N ILE A 304 -11.73 11.00 -3.57
CA ILE A 304 -12.65 9.86 -3.38
C ILE A 304 -13.99 10.33 -2.84
N ILE A 305 -14.00 11.16 -1.80
CA ILE A 305 -15.22 11.67 -1.17
C ILE A 305 -16.03 12.54 -2.14
N LYS A 306 -15.35 13.40 -2.87
CA LYS A 306 -15.98 14.31 -3.83
C LYS A 306 -16.57 13.61 -5.06
N GLN A 307 -15.88 12.57 -5.56
CA GLN A 307 -16.26 11.89 -6.81
C GLN A 307 -17.11 10.64 -6.59
N SER A 308 -17.14 10.08 -5.37
CA SER A 308 -17.92 8.88 -5.08
C SER A 308 -19.39 9.21 -4.80
N GLU A 309 -20.28 8.36 -5.32
CA GLU A 309 -21.71 8.47 -5.06
C GLU A 309 -22.13 7.93 -3.68
N PHE A 310 -21.23 7.24 -2.96
CA PHE A 310 -21.58 6.52 -1.73
C PHE A 310 -20.58 6.67 -0.58
N TYR A 311 -19.35 7.15 -0.81
CA TYR A 311 -18.41 7.43 0.26
C TYR A 311 -18.48 8.88 0.72
N SER A 312 -18.44 9.07 2.04
CA SER A 312 -18.38 10.37 2.72
C SER A 312 -17.08 10.49 3.53
N GLU A 313 -16.89 11.61 4.20
CA GLU A 313 -15.73 11.86 5.07
C GLU A 313 -15.56 10.83 6.19
N ASN A 314 -16.67 10.24 6.63
CA ASN A 314 -16.68 9.26 7.70
C ASN A 314 -16.30 7.85 7.25
N ASP A 315 -16.26 7.61 5.93
CA ASP A 315 -16.15 6.27 5.37
C ASP A 315 -14.72 5.92 4.98
N ILE A 316 -13.86 6.92 4.71
CA ILE A 316 -12.45 6.72 4.38
C ILE A 316 -11.60 7.12 5.59
N ILE A 317 -11.22 6.12 6.38
CA ILE A 317 -10.55 6.29 7.66
C ILE A 317 -9.09 5.82 7.61
N PRO A 318 -8.23 6.32 8.51
CA PRO A 318 -6.85 5.84 8.61
C PRO A 318 -6.79 4.34 8.91
N VAL A 319 -5.84 3.63 8.29
CA VAL A 319 -5.58 2.22 8.60
C VAL A 319 -4.73 2.15 9.87
N PRO A 320 -5.18 1.44 10.94
CA PRO A 320 -4.55 1.49 12.25
C PRO A 320 -3.07 1.10 12.30
N CYS A 321 -2.65 0.16 11.46
CA CYS A 321 -1.24 -0.27 11.43
C CYS A 321 -0.28 0.77 10.83
N HIS A 322 -0.75 1.62 9.90
CA HIS A 322 0.08 2.66 9.29
C HIS A 322 -0.76 3.86 8.81
N PRO A 323 -1.31 4.66 9.74
CA PRO A 323 -2.28 5.72 9.42
C PRO A 323 -1.71 6.87 8.60
N ASP A 324 -0.38 7.02 8.55
CA ASP A 324 0.30 8.07 7.78
C ASP A 324 0.34 7.79 6.27
N SER A 325 0.31 6.52 5.92
CA SER A 325 0.48 6.06 4.53
C SER A 325 -0.74 5.36 3.97
N LEU A 326 -1.66 4.91 4.83
CA LEU A 326 -2.79 4.09 4.44
C LEU A 326 -4.11 4.67 4.94
N ALA A 327 -5.09 4.76 4.04
CA ALA A 327 -6.49 5.03 4.39
C ALA A 327 -7.41 4.06 3.64
N MET A 328 -8.50 3.64 4.26
CA MET A 328 -9.36 2.59 3.72
C MET A 328 -10.84 2.86 4.00
N GLY A 329 -11.67 2.51 3.02
CA GLY A 329 -13.12 2.41 3.16
C GLY A 329 -13.62 1.04 2.74
N TYR A 330 -14.50 0.46 3.54
CA TYR A 330 -15.23 -0.76 3.21
C TYR A 330 -16.67 -0.46 2.84
N ALA A 331 -17.18 -1.21 1.87
CA ALA A 331 -18.59 -1.20 1.49
C ALA A 331 -19.11 -2.61 1.23
N LEU A 332 -20.41 -2.79 1.32
CA LEU A 332 -21.12 -4.00 0.96
C LEU A 332 -21.80 -3.81 -0.39
N LYS A 333 -21.61 -4.76 -1.31
CA LYS A 333 -22.29 -4.85 -2.61
C LYS A 333 -23.46 -5.82 -2.50
N MET A 334 -24.69 -5.33 -2.53
CA MET A 334 -25.89 -6.17 -2.44
C MET A 334 -26.99 -5.67 -3.37
N GLY A 335 -27.48 -6.52 -4.25
CA GLY A 335 -28.62 -6.21 -5.12
C GLY A 335 -28.44 -4.94 -5.96
N GLY A 336 -27.22 -4.66 -6.42
CA GLY A 336 -26.91 -3.44 -7.17
C GLY A 336 -26.72 -2.19 -6.30
N LYS A 337 -26.89 -2.29 -4.97
CA LYS A 337 -26.64 -1.20 -4.01
C LYS A 337 -25.28 -1.36 -3.36
N ILE A 338 -24.56 -0.26 -3.23
CA ILE A 338 -23.32 -0.15 -2.47
C ILE A 338 -23.61 0.58 -1.17
N THR A 339 -23.21 -0.02 -0.05
CA THR A 339 -23.46 0.55 1.28
C THR A 339 -22.17 0.58 2.06
N PRO A 340 -21.63 1.76 2.41
CA PRO A 340 -20.43 1.85 3.26
C PRO A 340 -20.64 1.13 4.59
N LEU A 341 -19.60 0.46 5.09
CA LEU A 341 -19.66 -0.27 6.36
C LEU A 341 -19.89 0.67 7.55
N THR A 342 -19.37 1.86 7.49
CA THR A 342 -19.52 2.93 8.48
C THR A 342 -20.96 3.47 8.61
N SER A 343 -21.82 3.23 7.61
CA SER A 343 -23.27 3.49 7.76
C SER A 343 -23.99 2.45 8.61
N ILE A 344 -23.34 1.31 8.86
CA ILE A 344 -23.86 0.19 9.68
C ILE A 344 -23.18 0.20 11.05
N ILE A 345 -21.90 0.54 11.10
CA ILE A 345 -21.07 0.61 12.29
C ILE A 345 -20.59 2.05 12.45
N ASP A 346 -20.93 2.69 13.56
CA ASP A 346 -20.48 4.06 13.83
C ASP A 346 -18.94 4.15 13.78
N LYS A 347 -18.40 5.09 13.00
CA LYS A 347 -16.95 5.28 12.90
C LYS A 347 -16.32 5.54 14.28
N ASN A 348 -17.04 6.22 15.19
CA ASN A 348 -16.54 6.52 16.52
C ASN A 348 -16.35 5.24 17.34
N VAL A 349 -17.18 4.21 17.15
CA VAL A 349 -16.96 2.89 17.77
C VAL A 349 -15.64 2.29 17.27
N LEU A 350 -15.30 2.49 15.99
CA LEU A 350 -14.04 2.02 15.43
C LEU A 350 -12.85 2.85 15.91
N LEU A 351 -13.01 4.17 16.06
CA LEU A 351 -11.97 5.10 16.49
C LEU A 351 -11.82 5.18 18.01
N GLU A 352 -12.92 5.18 18.76
CA GLU A 352 -12.91 5.24 20.23
C GLU A 352 -12.29 4.01 20.87
N GLY A 353 -12.40 2.86 20.20
CA GLY A 353 -11.72 1.66 20.61
C GLY A 353 -10.21 1.77 20.69
N GLU A 354 -9.63 2.68 19.89
CA GLU A 354 -8.20 2.98 19.92
C GLU A 354 -7.82 4.00 20.99
N ARG A 355 -8.71 4.96 21.26
CA ARG A 355 -8.46 6.02 22.25
C ARG A 355 -8.67 5.56 23.69
N ASN A 356 -9.60 4.64 23.88
CA ASN A 356 -10.00 4.18 25.21
C ASN A 356 -9.80 2.68 25.32
N THR A 357 -8.57 2.29 25.68
CA THR A 357 -8.20 0.90 25.94
C THR A 357 -9.12 0.23 26.98
N ILE A 358 -9.75 0.98 27.88
CA ILE A 358 -10.62 0.45 28.93
C ILE A 358 -11.90 -0.19 28.36
N VAL A 359 -12.49 0.38 27.31
CA VAL A 359 -13.73 -0.16 26.72
C VAL A 359 -13.48 -1.46 25.95
N PHE A 360 -12.30 -1.60 25.34
CA PHE A 360 -11.91 -2.79 24.58
C PHE A 360 -11.01 -3.75 25.37
N GLU A 361 -10.45 -3.34 26.51
CA GLU A 361 -9.76 -4.24 27.44
C GLU A 361 -10.69 -5.33 27.96
N SER A 362 -11.99 -5.05 28.06
CA SER A 362 -13.00 -6.05 28.46
C SER A 362 -13.47 -6.96 27.32
N ASP A 363 -13.18 -6.63 26.06
CA ASP A 363 -13.51 -7.43 24.87
C ASP A 363 -12.38 -7.49 23.86
N GLU A 364 -11.38 -8.28 24.18
CA GLU A 364 -10.19 -8.49 23.34
C GLU A 364 -10.56 -9.11 21.98
N GLU A 365 -11.58 -9.93 21.93
CA GLU A 365 -12.01 -10.58 20.69
C GLU A 365 -12.65 -9.57 19.73
N LEU A 366 -13.52 -8.68 20.22
CA LEU A 366 -14.12 -7.60 19.43
C LEU A 366 -13.06 -6.63 18.93
N ARG A 367 -12.14 -6.20 19.80
CA ARG A 367 -11.01 -5.34 19.43
C ARG A 367 -10.20 -5.95 18.29
N ASN A 368 -9.80 -7.19 18.42
CA ASN A 368 -9.03 -7.89 17.38
C ASN A 368 -9.80 -8.05 16.07
N LYS A 369 -11.11 -8.24 16.11
CA LYS A 369 -11.97 -8.30 14.92
C LYS A 369 -12.04 -6.95 14.20
N VAL A 370 -12.23 -5.85 14.93
CA VAL A 370 -12.24 -4.49 14.38
C VAL A 370 -10.90 -4.15 13.76
N PHE A 371 -9.79 -4.40 14.45
CA PHE A 371 -8.46 -4.15 13.90
C PHE A 371 -8.15 -4.98 12.66
N LYS A 372 -8.49 -6.26 12.67
CA LYS A 372 -8.32 -7.12 11.49
C LYS A 372 -9.12 -6.63 10.29
N LEU A 373 -10.29 -6.06 10.48
CA LEU A 373 -11.09 -5.52 9.39
C LEU A 373 -10.41 -4.35 8.66
N PHE A 374 -9.71 -3.49 9.40
CA PHE A 374 -9.05 -2.29 8.87
C PHE A 374 -7.54 -2.42 8.67
N SER A 375 -6.96 -3.58 8.89
CA SER A 375 -5.55 -3.84 8.58
C SER A 375 -5.38 -4.51 7.22
N LEU A 376 -4.20 -4.42 6.62
CA LEU A 376 -3.87 -5.11 5.37
C LEU A 376 -3.82 -6.64 5.53
N ASN A 377 -3.93 -7.15 6.74
CA ASN A 377 -3.90 -8.56 7.10
C ASN A 377 -5.11 -9.36 6.60
N HIS A 378 -5.87 -8.87 5.63
CA HIS A 378 -7.08 -9.52 5.18
C HIS A 378 -6.81 -10.41 3.98
N SER A 379 -6.82 -11.72 4.24
CA SER A 379 -7.22 -12.65 3.19
C SER A 379 -8.71 -12.47 2.88
N PRO A 380 -9.17 -12.76 1.65
CA PRO A 380 -10.57 -12.74 1.30
C PRO A 380 -11.48 -13.48 2.28
N GLN A 381 -11.01 -14.62 2.78
CA GLN A 381 -11.75 -15.44 3.75
C GLN A 381 -11.72 -14.87 5.16
N SER A 382 -10.56 -14.36 5.63
CA SER A 382 -10.46 -13.77 6.96
C SER A 382 -11.20 -12.43 7.03
N GLY A 383 -11.20 -11.63 5.96
CA GLY A 383 -11.97 -10.39 5.87
C GLY A 383 -13.47 -10.62 5.98
N PHE A 384 -13.99 -11.64 5.29
CA PHE A 384 -15.41 -12.00 5.39
C PHE A 384 -15.78 -12.57 6.77
N GLN A 385 -14.97 -13.45 7.32
CA GLN A 385 -15.22 -13.99 8.66
C GLN A 385 -15.13 -12.89 9.72
N GLY A 386 -14.15 -12.00 9.62
CA GLY A 386 -14.01 -10.84 10.50
C GLY A 386 -15.23 -9.89 10.41
N LEU A 387 -15.71 -9.62 9.20
CA LEU A 387 -16.92 -8.83 8.96
C LEU A 387 -18.16 -9.52 9.54
N LYS A 388 -18.33 -10.80 9.30
CA LYS A 388 -19.44 -11.61 9.83
C LYS A 388 -19.42 -11.62 11.37
N ASP A 389 -18.27 -11.84 11.96
CA ASP A 389 -18.09 -11.88 13.39
C ASP A 389 -18.36 -10.51 14.05
N LEU A 390 -17.87 -9.43 13.40
CA LEU A 390 -18.16 -8.07 13.84
C LEU A 390 -19.65 -7.75 13.81
N LEU A 391 -20.33 -8.07 12.70
CA LEU A 391 -21.76 -7.82 12.54
C LEU A 391 -22.62 -8.71 13.49
N CYS A 392 -22.16 -9.91 13.81
CA CYS A 392 -22.82 -10.78 14.79
C CYS A 392 -22.73 -10.29 16.22
N CYS A 393 -21.69 -9.50 16.56
CA CYS A 393 -21.51 -8.91 17.89
C CYS A 393 -22.34 -7.63 18.11
N LEU A 394 -22.89 -7.04 17.03
CA LEU A 394 -23.75 -5.85 17.11
C LEU A 394 -25.21 -6.27 17.27
N PRO A 395 -25.90 -5.87 18.33
CA PRO A 395 -27.22 -6.42 18.72
C PRO A 395 -28.37 -6.09 17.76
N LYS A 396 -28.12 -5.41 16.64
CA LYS A 396 -29.18 -4.95 15.70
C LYS A 396 -28.92 -5.25 14.23
N VAL A 397 -27.85 -5.97 13.86
CA VAL A 397 -27.52 -6.22 12.45
C VAL A 397 -27.86 -7.66 12.10
N ILE A 398 -28.89 -7.85 11.29
CA ILE A 398 -29.25 -9.14 10.69
C ILE A 398 -28.47 -9.27 9.36
N LEU A 399 -27.52 -10.20 9.30
CA LEU A 399 -26.83 -10.53 8.06
C LEU A 399 -27.77 -11.28 7.13
N PRO A 400 -27.93 -10.85 5.87
CA PRO A 400 -28.66 -11.62 4.89
C PRO A 400 -28.02 -13.01 4.69
N SER A 401 -28.86 -14.04 4.63
CA SER A 401 -28.41 -15.38 4.26
C SER A 401 -27.84 -15.34 2.83
N GLY A 402 -26.64 -15.88 2.63
CA GLY A 402 -25.99 -15.95 1.32
C GLY A 402 -24.93 -14.85 1.06
N MET A 403 -24.57 -14.01 2.02
CA MET A 403 -23.41 -13.12 1.88
C MET A 403 -22.11 -13.90 1.83
N GLY A 404 -21.28 -13.58 0.82
CA GLY A 404 -19.95 -14.10 0.62
C GLY A 404 -18.90 -12.99 0.47
N TYR A 405 -17.64 -13.37 0.35
CA TYR A 405 -16.55 -12.41 0.11
C TYR A 405 -16.77 -11.56 -1.15
N GLU A 406 -17.50 -12.07 -2.13
CA GLU A 406 -17.87 -11.33 -3.35
C GLU A 406 -18.79 -10.11 -3.09
N ASN A 407 -19.37 -10.03 -1.91
CA ASN A 407 -20.19 -8.90 -1.47
C ASN A 407 -19.38 -7.78 -0.79
N VAL A 408 -18.10 -7.99 -0.50
CA VAL A 408 -17.23 -7.00 0.09
C VAL A 408 -16.53 -6.20 -0.99
N PHE A 409 -16.52 -4.87 -0.83
CA PHE A 409 -15.76 -3.97 -1.69
C PHE A 409 -14.93 -3.03 -0.81
N ARG A 410 -13.66 -2.83 -1.15
CA ARG A 410 -12.76 -1.94 -0.43
C ARG A 410 -12.17 -0.87 -1.35
N VAL A 411 -12.00 0.31 -0.84
CA VAL A 411 -11.16 1.34 -1.44
C VAL A 411 -9.99 1.57 -0.50
N LEU A 412 -8.78 1.48 -1.04
CA LEU A 412 -7.54 1.67 -0.29
C LEU A 412 -6.75 2.81 -0.94
N ILE A 413 -6.28 3.75 -0.13
CA ILE A 413 -5.24 4.67 -0.51
C ILE A 413 -3.94 4.12 0.06
N MET A 414 -2.93 3.93 -0.78
CA MET A 414 -1.62 3.44 -0.38
C MET A 414 -0.55 4.41 -0.89
N LYS A 415 -0.15 5.33 -0.03
CA LYS A 415 0.85 6.34 -0.34
C LYS A 415 2.19 5.93 0.27
N PHE A 416 3.15 5.60 -0.57
CA PHE A 416 4.53 5.38 -0.14
C PHE A 416 5.27 6.71 -0.02
N GLN A 417 6.12 6.81 0.99
CA GLN A 417 6.97 7.97 1.18
C GLN A 417 8.16 7.95 0.21
N ASP A 418 8.62 9.13 -0.15
CA ASP A 418 9.79 9.31 -1.01
C ASP A 418 10.82 10.27 -0.37
N ASN A 419 11.85 10.64 -1.13
CA ASN A 419 12.90 11.54 -0.64
C ASN A 419 12.40 12.94 -0.23
N TYR A 420 11.18 13.35 -0.65
CA TYR A 420 10.59 14.63 -0.26
C TYR A 420 9.93 14.59 1.10
N ASP A 421 9.18 13.54 1.41
CA ASP A 421 8.32 13.50 2.59
C ASP A 421 8.63 12.35 3.58
N LEU A 422 9.77 11.69 3.44
CA LEU A 422 10.15 10.62 4.35
C LEU A 422 10.14 11.12 5.80
N ASP A 423 9.35 10.45 6.63
CA ASP A 423 9.25 10.64 8.08
C ASP A 423 9.69 9.34 8.77
N VAL A 424 10.77 9.40 9.54
CA VAL A 424 11.34 8.23 10.22
C VAL A 424 10.33 7.57 11.16
N ARG A 425 9.43 8.34 11.79
CA ARG A 425 8.37 7.80 12.65
C ARG A 425 7.38 6.94 11.86
N SER A 426 7.06 7.37 10.64
CA SER A 426 6.18 6.64 9.75
C SER A 426 6.88 5.40 9.18
N VAL A 427 8.15 5.53 8.76
CA VAL A 427 8.94 4.37 8.27
C VAL A 427 9.03 3.26 9.31
N LYS A 428 9.15 3.58 10.60
CA LYS A 428 9.16 2.58 11.68
C LYS A 428 7.85 1.78 11.79
N LYS A 429 6.75 2.33 11.29
CA LYS A 429 5.42 1.69 11.24
C LYS A 429 5.07 1.10 9.89
N SER A 430 5.99 1.15 8.92
CA SER A 430 5.74 0.57 7.59
C SER A 430 5.40 -0.91 7.71
N CYS A 431 4.32 -1.32 7.06
CA CYS A 431 3.80 -2.69 7.12
C CYS A 431 3.87 -3.40 5.76
N VAL A 432 4.46 -2.76 4.76
CA VAL A 432 4.71 -3.30 3.42
C VAL A 432 6.21 -3.45 3.21
N HIS A 433 6.68 -4.67 2.98
CA HIS A 433 8.10 -4.97 2.90
C HIS A 433 8.46 -5.73 1.63
N PHE A 434 9.60 -5.38 1.03
CA PHE A 434 10.27 -6.24 0.06
C PHE A 434 11.09 -7.31 0.77
N VAL A 435 11.01 -8.52 0.26
CA VAL A 435 11.86 -9.62 0.69
C VAL A 435 13.09 -9.68 -0.21
N THR A 436 14.27 -9.63 0.36
CA THR A 436 15.53 -9.60 -0.39
C THR A 436 16.17 -10.99 -0.49
N THR A 437 17.13 -11.16 -1.38
CA THR A 437 17.85 -12.43 -1.56
C THR A 437 18.88 -12.71 -0.48
N ASP A 438 19.20 -11.71 0.35
CA ASP A 438 20.07 -11.81 1.53
C ASP A 438 19.26 -11.95 2.84
N ASP A 439 18.03 -12.47 2.73
CA ASP A 439 17.15 -12.84 3.83
C ASP A 439 16.68 -11.67 4.73
N LYS A 440 16.61 -10.45 4.17
CA LYS A 440 16.03 -9.29 4.84
C LYS A 440 14.61 -8.99 4.36
N MET A 441 13.86 -8.28 5.19
CA MET A 441 12.54 -7.72 4.85
C MET A 441 12.60 -6.22 5.08
N ILE A 442 12.64 -5.44 3.99
CA ILE A 442 12.91 -4.00 4.01
C ILE A 442 11.63 -3.23 3.63
N PRO A 443 11.24 -2.18 4.39
CA PRO A 443 10.09 -1.35 4.05
C PRO A 443 10.12 -0.84 2.60
N PHE A 444 8.95 -0.85 1.95
CA PHE A 444 8.80 -0.41 0.55
C PHE A 444 9.41 0.98 0.33
N ASP A 445 9.12 1.93 1.22
CA ASP A 445 9.57 3.31 1.16
C ASP A 445 11.09 3.40 1.04
N THR A 446 11.79 2.76 1.96
CA THR A 446 13.25 2.84 2.04
C THR A 446 13.96 1.90 1.07
N TYR A 447 13.36 0.75 0.72
CA TYR A 447 13.94 -0.15 -0.26
C TYR A 447 14.16 0.55 -1.61
N ASN A 448 13.16 1.23 -2.12
CA ASN A 448 13.25 1.93 -3.39
C ASN A 448 14.19 3.14 -3.36
N LEU A 449 14.44 3.73 -2.19
CA LEU A 449 15.33 4.89 -2.03
C LEU A 449 16.80 4.50 -1.84
N PHE A 450 17.08 3.40 -1.12
CA PHE A 450 18.44 3.11 -0.62
C PHE A 450 18.99 1.73 -0.99
N TYR A 451 18.13 0.73 -1.28
CA TYR A 451 18.55 -0.67 -1.37
C TYR A 451 18.32 -1.31 -2.74
N ARG A 452 17.59 -0.63 -3.63
CA ARG A 452 17.33 -1.16 -4.96
C ARG A 452 18.51 -0.93 -5.88
N ASP A 453 18.94 -1.98 -6.59
CA ASP A 453 20.03 -1.95 -7.59
C ASP A 453 21.35 -1.43 -6.99
N ASP A 454 22.03 -0.51 -7.65
CA ASP A 454 23.34 0.06 -7.29
C ASP A 454 23.26 1.17 -6.23
N LYS A 455 22.06 1.51 -5.71
CA LYS A 455 21.89 2.57 -4.69
C LYS A 455 22.58 2.23 -3.37
N GLU A 456 22.82 0.97 -3.09
CA GLU A 456 23.48 0.50 -1.87
C GLU A 456 24.92 1.07 -1.76
N SER A 457 25.61 1.29 -2.86
CA SER A 457 26.96 1.90 -2.86
C SER A 457 26.92 3.34 -2.31
N TYR A 458 25.87 4.11 -2.65
CA TYR A 458 25.69 5.44 -2.10
C TYR A 458 25.25 5.39 -0.62
N LEU A 459 24.46 4.42 -0.24
CA LEU A 459 24.07 4.20 1.16
C LEU A 459 25.29 3.94 2.04
N GLU A 460 26.29 3.17 1.58
CA GLU A 460 27.55 2.97 2.33
C GLU A 460 28.29 4.30 2.56
N THR A 461 28.32 5.19 1.57
CA THR A 461 28.90 6.54 1.74
C THR A 461 28.18 7.32 2.84
N LEU A 462 26.83 7.25 2.89
CA LEU A 462 26.04 7.92 3.94
C LEU A 462 26.29 7.31 5.33
N ARG A 463 26.51 6.01 5.40
CA ARG A 463 26.85 5.29 6.66
C ARG A 463 28.22 5.70 7.20
N GLU A 464 29.21 5.82 6.33
CA GLU A 464 30.55 6.24 6.73
C GLU A 464 30.58 7.66 7.31
N GLU A 465 29.75 8.57 6.78
CA GLU A 465 29.67 9.94 7.28
C GLU A 465 29.14 10.05 8.73
N ILE A 466 28.34 9.07 9.19
CA ILE A 466 27.84 9.05 10.57
C ILE A 466 28.94 8.69 11.59
N ILE A 467 29.96 7.95 11.15
CA ILE A 467 31.03 7.48 12.04
C ILE A 467 32.14 8.54 12.17
N ARG A 468 32.24 9.46 11.24
CA ARG A 468 33.20 10.57 11.24
C ARG A 468 32.69 11.76 12.08
#